data_ec21e9aa208e14bbe93ffa71009945b3
#
_entry.id   ec21e9aa208e14bbe93ffa71009945b3
#
_cell.length_a   1.000
_cell.length_b   1.000
_cell.length_c   1.000
_cell.angle_alpha   90.00
_cell.angle_beta   90.00
_cell.angle_gamma   90.00
#
_symmetry.space_group_name_H-M   'P 1'
#
loop_
_entity.id
_entity.type
_entity.pdbx_description
1 polymer ?
#
loop_
_entity_poly.entity_id
_entity_poly.type
_entity_poly.pdbx_seq_one_letter_code
_entity_poly.pdbx_strand_id
1 'polypeptide(L)'
;MSHYTLYIANRNYSSWSLRPWLLMTELRIPFTETLVPFEESNHANFSRFSPNARVPCLHDGDIIIWDSLAIIEYLAECHAGVWPQQRLARAWARSASAEMHSGFSALRNQCSMNCGLRLQLHALKPDLMADLDRLDALWQD
;
A
#
# COMPACT_ATOMS: atom_id res chain seq x y z
N MET A 1 -13.73 -20.21 -7.95
CA MET A 1 -13.16 -18.88 -8.21
C MET A 1 -12.93 -18.25 -6.86
N SER A 2 -11.72 -17.87 -6.53
CA SER A 2 -11.43 -17.15 -5.28
C SER A 2 -12.25 -15.85 -5.24
N HIS A 3 -12.90 -15.59 -4.14
CA HIS A 3 -13.71 -14.40 -3.94
C HIS A 3 -12.98 -13.49 -2.96
N TYR A 4 -12.15 -12.62 -3.51
CA TYR A 4 -11.39 -11.65 -2.70
C TYR A 4 -12.31 -10.59 -2.10
N THR A 5 -12.13 -10.32 -0.81
CA THR A 5 -12.68 -9.14 -0.14
C THR A 5 -11.53 -8.30 0.39
N LEU A 6 -11.38 -7.09 -0.14
CA LEU A 6 -10.34 -6.16 0.30
C LEU A 6 -10.94 -5.11 1.24
N TYR A 7 -10.51 -5.15 2.49
CA TYR A 7 -10.86 -4.16 3.51
C TYR A 7 -9.89 -2.98 3.45
N ILE A 8 -10.43 -1.80 3.25
CA ILE A 8 -9.69 -0.55 3.16
C ILE A 8 -10.32 0.54 4.02
N ALA A 9 -9.58 1.58 4.36
CA ALA A 9 -10.15 2.73 5.06
C ALA A 9 -10.63 3.79 4.06
N ASN A 10 -9.76 4.69 3.64
CA ASN A 10 -10.14 5.81 2.80
C ASN A 10 -9.21 5.91 1.59
N ARG A 11 -9.77 5.97 0.38
CA ARG A 11 -8.97 6.04 -0.86
C ARG A 11 -8.23 7.37 -1.04
N ASN A 12 -8.69 8.43 -0.39
CA ASN A 12 -8.14 9.76 -0.54
C ASN A 12 -6.82 9.95 0.22
N TYR A 13 -6.70 9.34 1.41
CA TYR A 13 -5.53 9.54 2.28
C TYR A 13 -4.96 8.29 2.95
N SER A 14 -5.58 7.12 2.77
CA SER A 14 -5.00 5.86 3.25
C SER A 14 -4.02 5.28 2.21
N SER A 15 -2.78 5.74 2.25
CA SER A 15 -1.74 5.32 1.29
C SER A 15 -1.43 3.81 1.36
N TRP A 16 -1.59 3.19 2.54
CA TRP A 16 -1.42 1.76 2.70
C TRP A 16 -2.53 0.96 2.01
N SER A 17 -3.79 1.40 2.13
CA SER A 17 -4.93 0.78 1.45
C SER A 17 -4.87 0.94 -0.07
N LEU A 18 -4.35 2.06 -0.54
CA LEU A 18 -4.24 2.36 -1.98
C LEU A 18 -3.39 1.32 -2.73
N ARG A 19 -2.32 0.80 -2.12
CA ARG A 19 -1.34 -0.06 -2.79
C ARG A 19 -1.97 -1.34 -3.36
N PRO A 20 -2.57 -2.24 -2.54
CA PRO A 20 -3.21 -3.44 -3.08
C PRO A 20 -4.48 -3.11 -3.88
N TRP A 21 -5.20 -2.07 -3.50
CA TRP A 21 -6.38 -1.62 -4.23
C TRP A 21 -6.03 -1.24 -5.68
N LEU A 22 -4.98 -0.45 -5.86
CA LEU A 22 -4.50 -0.04 -7.17
C LEU A 22 -4.01 -1.23 -7.99
N LEU A 23 -3.20 -2.12 -7.39
CA LEU A 23 -2.70 -3.31 -8.04
C LEU A 23 -3.85 -4.19 -8.56
N MET A 24 -4.82 -4.50 -7.71
CA MET A 24 -5.96 -5.35 -8.09
C MET A 24 -6.81 -4.69 -9.18
N THR A 25 -6.97 -3.37 -9.12
CA THR A 25 -7.71 -2.60 -10.13
C THR A 25 -6.99 -2.62 -11.49
N GLU A 26 -5.69 -2.32 -11.52
CA GLU A 26 -4.90 -2.28 -12.75
C GLU A 26 -4.77 -3.65 -13.41
N LEU A 27 -4.60 -4.71 -12.64
CA LEU A 27 -4.54 -6.08 -13.15
C LEU A 27 -5.93 -6.70 -13.40
N ARG A 28 -7.00 -5.95 -13.14
CA ARG A 28 -8.39 -6.41 -13.29
C ARG A 28 -8.67 -7.70 -12.50
N ILE A 29 -8.04 -7.84 -11.33
CA ILE A 29 -8.32 -8.93 -10.40
C ILE A 29 -9.68 -8.66 -9.76
N PRO A 30 -10.68 -9.54 -9.89
CA PRO A 30 -12.00 -9.29 -9.30
C PRO A 30 -11.93 -9.32 -7.77
N PHE A 31 -12.50 -8.32 -7.12
CA PHE A 31 -12.63 -8.27 -5.66
C PHE A 31 -13.85 -7.46 -5.22
N THR A 32 -14.33 -7.76 -4.04
CA THR A 32 -15.29 -6.93 -3.33
C THR A 32 -14.52 -5.97 -2.43
N GLU A 33 -14.78 -4.68 -2.58
CA GLU A 33 -14.23 -3.66 -1.71
C GLU A 33 -15.13 -3.46 -0.49
N THR A 34 -14.54 -3.47 0.70
CA THR A 34 -15.20 -3.10 1.95
C THR A 34 -14.51 -1.90 2.56
N LEU A 35 -15.18 -0.74 2.47
CA LEU A 35 -14.69 0.50 3.06
C LEU A 35 -15.06 0.55 4.54
N VAL A 36 -14.07 0.62 5.41
CA VAL A 36 -14.22 0.82 6.86
C VAL A 36 -13.54 2.15 7.23
N PRO A 37 -14.31 3.22 7.43
CA PRO A 37 -13.76 4.55 7.69
C PRO A 37 -12.88 4.60 8.95
N PHE A 38 -11.94 5.55 8.98
CA PHE A 38 -11.23 5.89 10.21
C PHE A 38 -12.18 6.60 11.18
N GLU A 39 -12.23 6.09 12.40
CA GLU A 39 -13.03 6.61 13.51
C GLU A 39 -12.22 6.59 14.81
N GLU A 40 -12.75 7.15 15.89
CA GLU A 40 -12.07 7.14 17.21
C GLU A 40 -11.79 5.72 17.73
N SER A 41 -12.65 4.76 17.38
CA SER A 41 -12.53 3.34 17.76
C SER A 41 -11.91 2.45 16.70
N ASN A 42 -10.98 2.96 15.89
CA ASN A 42 -10.35 2.23 14.78
C ASN A 42 -9.86 0.81 15.15
N HIS A 43 -9.20 0.67 16.30
CA HIS A 43 -8.70 -0.62 16.75
C HIS A 43 -9.84 -1.64 16.89
N ALA A 44 -10.92 -1.29 17.57
CA ALA A 44 -12.06 -2.18 17.77
C ALA A 44 -12.78 -2.52 16.46
N ASN A 45 -12.89 -1.56 15.54
CA ASN A 45 -13.52 -1.77 14.24
C ASN A 45 -12.66 -2.66 13.34
N PHE A 46 -11.35 -2.40 13.27
CA PHE A 46 -10.45 -3.15 12.38
C PHE A 46 -10.10 -4.54 12.92
N SER A 47 -10.09 -4.76 14.24
CA SER A 47 -9.85 -6.09 14.82
C SER A 47 -10.91 -7.15 14.47
N ARG A 48 -12.06 -6.72 13.95
CA ARG A 48 -13.12 -7.64 13.50
C ARG A 48 -12.76 -8.42 12.24
N PHE A 49 -11.86 -7.89 11.43
CA PHE A 49 -11.48 -8.49 10.13
C PHE A 49 -9.96 -8.58 9.93
N SER A 50 -9.17 -7.86 10.71
CA SER A 50 -7.72 -7.78 10.54
C SER A 50 -7.00 -8.16 11.84
N PRO A 51 -6.12 -9.18 11.82
CA PRO A 51 -5.43 -9.67 13.02
C PRO A 51 -4.57 -8.61 13.72
N ASN A 52 -4.05 -7.64 12.98
CA ASN A 52 -3.25 -6.54 13.51
C ASN A 52 -4.05 -5.26 13.74
N ALA A 53 -5.39 -5.32 13.58
CA ALA A 53 -6.30 -4.19 13.69
C ALA A 53 -5.89 -2.99 12.80
N ARG A 54 -5.45 -3.27 11.58
CA ARG A 54 -5.04 -2.26 10.57
C ARG A 54 -5.61 -2.58 9.20
N VAL A 55 -5.55 -1.61 8.31
CA VAL A 55 -5.86 -1.73 6.89
C VAL A 55 -4.59 -1.43 6.07
N PRO A 56 -4.47 -2.05 4.86
CA PRO A 56 -5.42 -2.96 4.22
C PRO A 56 -5.39 -4.37 4.83
N CYS A 57 -6.49 -5.12 4.61
CA CYS A 57 -6.57 -6.54 4.89
C CYS A 57 -7.31 -7.23 3.74
N LEU A 58 -6.78 -8.34 3.24
CA LEU A 58 -7.37 -9.14 2.18
C LEU A 58 -7.91 -10.45 2.75
N HIS A 59 -9.14 -10.80 2.42
CA HIS A 59 -9.71 -12.12 2.66
C HIS A 59 -9.86 -12.88 1.34
N ASP A 60 -9.38 -14.11 1.30
CA ASP A 60 -9.64 -15.08 0.24
C ASP A 60 -10.25 -16.35 0.86
N GLY A 61 -11.57 -16.40 0.93
CA GLY A 61 -12.27 -17.40 1.72
C GLY A 61 -11.86 -17.34 3.19
N ASP A 62 -11.28 -18.43 3.70
CA ASP A 62 -10.80 -18.53 5.09
C ASP A 62 -9.37 -18.00 5.29
N ILE A 63 -8.69 -17.62 4.21
CA ILE A 63 -7.33 -17.08 4.28
C ILE A 63 -7.41 -15.57 4.53
N ILE A 64 -6.73 -15.10 5.58
CA ILE A 64 -6.66 -13.69 5.93
C ILE A 64 -5.22 -13.22 5.77
N ILE A 65 -5.02 -12.23 4.90
CA ILE A 65 -3.71 -11.64 4.61
C ILE A 65 -3.75 -10.17 5.03
N TRP A 66 -2.84 -9.77 5.88
CA TRP A 66 -2.68 -8.39 6.32
C TRP A 66 -1.28 -7.88 6.00
N ASP A 67 -1.11 -6.56 6.01
CA ASP A 67 0.02 -5.84 5.46
C ASP A 67 0.01 -5.73 3.92
N SER A 68 0.24 -4.52 3.43
CA SER A 68 0.10 -4.22 2.00
C SER A 68 1.09 -4.98 1.12
N LEU A 69 2.33 -5.20 1.59
CA LEU A 69 3.34 -5.93 0.82
C LEU A 69 3.06 -7.43 0.84
N ALA A 70 2.64 -7.98 1.97
CA ALA A 70 2.23 -9.38 2.08
C ALA A 70 1.03 -9.69 1.16
N ILE A 71 0.06 -8.78 1.07
CA ILE A 71 -1.07 -8.91 0.13
C ILE A 71 -0.56 -8.94 -1.31
N ILE A 72 0.38 -8.07 -1.68
CA ILE A 72 0.97 -8.03 -3.03
C ILE A 72 1.69 -9.34 -3.34
N GLU A 73 2.49 -9.87 -2.41
CA GLU A 73 3.19 -11.14 -2.60
C GLU A 73 2.22 -12.32 -2.71
N TYR A 74 1.17 -12.38 -1.88
CA TYR A 74 0.13 -13.39 -1.98
C TYR A 74 -0.57 -13.36 -3.36
N LEU A 75 -0.94 -12.18 -3.83
CA LEU A 75 -1.54 -12.01 -5.15
C LEU A 75 -0.58 -12.40 -6.28
N ALA A 76 0.73 -12.23 -6.09
CA ALA A 76 1.74 -12.61 -7.08
C ALA A 76 1.87 -14.14 -7.25
N GLU A 77 1.52 -14.92 -6.24
CA GLU A 77 1.46 -16.39 -6.36
C GLU A 77 0.26 -16.86 -7.20
N CYS A 78 -0.83 -16.08 -7.17
CA CYS A 78 -2.09 -16.42 -7.81
C CYS A 78 -2.30 -15.76 -9.18
N HIS A 79 -1.65 -14.63 -9.44
CA HIS A 79 -1.90 -13.80 -10.61
C HIS A 79 -0.60 -13.40 -11.31
N ALA A 80 -0.54 -13.64 -12.62
CA ALA A 80 0.56 -13.16 -13.44
C ALA A 80 0.52 -11.61 -13.58
N GLY A 81 1.69 -11.00 -13.75
CA GLY A 81 1.80 -9.56 -14.00
C GLY A 81 1.98 -8.69 -12.77
N VAL A 82 1.88 -9.24 -11.56
CA VAL A 82 2.18 -8.50 -10.31
C VAL A 82 3.65 -8.08 -10.29
N TRP A 83 4.54 -9.00 -10.60
CA TRP A 83 5.97 -8.73 -10.74
C TRP A 83 6.45 -8.89 -12.17
N PRO A 84 7.48 -8.14 -12.62
CA PRO A 84 8.10 -8.34 -13.91
C PRO A 84 8.60 -9.77 -14.11
N GLN A 85 8.47 -10.31 -15.32
CA GLN A 85 8.96 -11.65 -15.64
C GLN A 85 10.50 -11.68 -15.74
N GLN A 86 11.11 -10.62 -16.22
CA GLN A 86 12.55 -10.52 -16.35
C GLN A 86 13.20 -10.45 -14.96
N ARG A 87 14.21 -11.29 -14.71
CA ARG A 87 14.81 -11.53 -13.38
C ARG A 87 15.37 -10.26 -12.73
N LEU A 88 16.11 -9.45 -13.49
CA LEU A 88 16.71 -8.22 -12.96
C LEU A 88 15.64 -7.18 -12.62
N ALA A 89 14.70 -6.96 -13.54
CA ALA A 89 13.58 -6.04 -13.31
C ALA A 89 12.73 -6.48 -12.10
N ARG A 90 12.50 -7.78 -11.94
CA ARG A 90 11.77 -8.31 -10.78
C ARG A 90 12.53 -8.10 -9.47
N ALA A 91 13.83 -8.32 -9.46
CA ALA A 91 14.65 -8.07 -8.28
C ALA A 91 14.64 -6.58 -7.91
N TRP A 92 14.80 -5.70 -8.90
CA TRP A 92 14.71 -4.26 -8.71
C TRP A 92 13.35 -3.83 -8.17
N ALA A 93 12.26 -4.27 -8.81
CA ALA A 93 10.89 -3.93 -8.41
C ALA A 93 10.58 -4.33 -6.97
N ARG A 94 11.01 -5.54 -6.54
CA ARG A 94 10.85 -5.99 -5.16
C ARG A 94 11.70 -5.16 -4.18
N SER A 95 12.92 -4.82 -4.55
CA SER A 95 13.79 -3.97 -3.72
C SER A 95 13.21 -2.58 -3.54
N ALA A 96 12.78 -1.93 -4.63
CA ALA A 96 12.14 -0.62 -4.60
C ALA A 96 10.84 -0.63 -3.77
N SER A 97 10.01 -1.67 -3.94
CA SER A 97 8.78 -1.83 -3.17
C SER A 97 9.04 -2.02 -1.68
N ALA A 98 10.04 -2.83 -1.33
CA ALA A 98 10.43 -3.07 0.07
C ALA A 98 11.05 -1.82 0.70
N GLU A 99 11.87 -1.07 -0.03
CA GLU A 99 12.43 0.21 0.42
C GLU A 99 11.32 1.24 0.66
N MET A 100 10.37 1.36 -0.27
CA MET A 100 9.20 2.22 -0.07
C MET A 100 8.33 1.71 1.10
N HIS A 101 8.24 0.42 1.34
CA HIS A 101 7.45 -0.14 2.44
C HIS A 101 8.04 0.19 3.82
N SER A 102 9.34 0.10 3.98
CA SER A 102 10.03 0.25 5.27
C SER A 102 10.66 1.63 5.49
N GLY A 103 10.90 2.41 4.43
CA GLY A 103 11.62 3.67 4.46
C GLY A 103 10.75 4.91 4.27
N PHE A 104 11.43 6.03 3.93
CA PHE A 104 10.82 7.32 3.60
C PHE A 104 9.93 7.88 4.71
N SER A 105 10.39 7.76 5.96
CA SER A 105 9.60 8.15 7.14
C SER A 105 9.39 9.66 7.23
N ALA A 106 10.36 10.47 6.83
CA ALA A 106 10.24 11.92 6.81
C ALA A 106 9.18 12.35 5.78
N LEU A 107 9.22 11.78 4.58
CA LEU A 107 8.22 12.02 3.54
C LEU A 107 6.81 11.64 4.02
N ARG A 108 6.65 10.47 4.64
CA ARG A 108 5.35 10.01 5.15
C ARG A 108 4.78 10.89 6.23
N ASN A 109 5.63 11.38 7.12
CA ASN A 109 5.21 12.20 8.27
C ASN A 109 4.94 13.65 7.88
N GLN A 110 5.71 14.21 6.93
CA GLN A 110 5.63 15.61 6.56
C GLN A 110 4.76 15.86 5.33
N CYS A 111 4.67 14.88 4.42
CA CYS A 111 3.91 14.95 3.18
C CYS A 111 2.99 13.73 3.04
N SER A 112 2.15 13.46 4.04
CA SER A 112 1.21 12.35 3.97
C SER A 112 0.25 12.49 2.79
N MET A 113 -0.12 11.34 2.21
CA MET A 113 -1.02 11.32 1.06
C MET A 113 -2.37 11.97 1.36
N ASN A 114 -2.78 12.90 0.54
CA ASN A 114 -4.14 13.38 0.46
C ASN A 114 -4.45 13.85 -0.96
N CYS A 115 -5.31 13.14 -1.68
CA CYS A 115 -5.61 13.42 -3.08
C CYS A 115 -6.49 14.67 -3.27
N GLY A 116 -7.20 15.11 -2.23
CA GLY A 116 -8.11 16.26 -2.27
C GLY A 116 -7.45 17.60 -1.91
N LEU A 117 -6.32 17.57 -1.20
CA LEU A 117 -5.67 18.79 -0.74
C LEU A 117 -4.58 19.26 -1.72
N ARG A 118 -4.39 20.57 -1.75
CA ARG A 118 -3.28 21.25 -2.43
C ARG A 118 -2.68 22.21 -1.42
N LEU A 119 -1.56 21.80 -0.83
CA LEU A 119 -0.89 22.53 0.23
C LEU A 119 0.52 22.93 -0.22
N GLN A 120 0.95 24.09 0.22
CA GLN A 120 2.33 24.51 0.09
C GLN A 120 3.10 24.05 1.32
N LEU A 121 4.27 23.45 1.11
CA LEU A 121 5.15 23.05 2.19
C LEU A 121 5.69 24.30 2.88
N HIS A 122 5.57 24.37 4.21
CA HIS A 122 6.04 25.52 4.97
C HIS A 122 7.58 25.60 5.04
N ALA A 123 8.23 24.45 5.19
CA ALA A 123 9.69 24.37 5.20
C ALA A 123 10.14 22.99 4.68
N LEU A 124 11.22 22.99 3.90
CA LEU A 124 11.86 21.78 3.44
C LEU A 124 12.98 21.40 4.42
N LYS A 125 12.70 20.44 5.29
CA LYS A 125 13.66 19.99 6.30
C LYS A 125 14.70 19.05 5.69
N PRO A 126 15.94 18.98 6.27
CA PRO A 126 17.01 18.14 5.73
C PRO A 126 16.67 16.64 5.62
N ASP A 127 15.92 16.11 6.58
CA ASP A 127 15.47 14.71 6.58
C ASP A 127 14.48 14.43 5.44
N LEU A 128 13.58 15.37 5.16
CA LEU A 128 12.67 15.28 4.02
C LEU A 128 13.43 15.41 2.69
N MET A 129 14.40 16.31 2.62
CA MET A 129 15.25 16.44 1.42
C MET A 129 15.98 15.14 1.12
N ALA A 130 16.56 14.49 2.13
CA ALA A 130 17.23 13.20 1.95
C ALA A 130 16.29 12.10 1.42
N ASP A 131 15.04 12.03 1.92
CA ASP A 131 14.04 11.11 1.41
C ASP A 131 13.68 11.42 -0.06
N LEU A 132 13.53 12.69 -0.41
CA LEU A 132 13.22 13.13 -1.78
C LEU A 132 14.36 12.84 -2.76
N ASP A 133 15.61 13.14 -2.37
CA ASP A 133 16.80 12.85 -3.17
C ASP A 133 16.95 11.34 -3.41
N ARG A 134 16.70 10.54 -2.37
CA ARG A 134 16.73 9.08 -2.51
C ARG A 134 15.61 8.58 -3.43
N LEU A 135 14.41 9.13 -3.32
CA LEU A 135 13.28 8.77 -4.19
C LEU A 135 13.56 9.14 -5.65
N ASP A 136 14.13 10.32 -5.89
CA ASP A 136 14.54 10.74 -7.24
C ASP A 136 15.59 9.80 -7.83
N ALA A 137 16.64 9.46 -7.07
CA ALA A 137 17.64 8.49 -7.48
C ALA A 137 17.03 7.12 -7.80
N LEU A 138 16.06 6.66 -7.00
CA LEU A 138 15.37 5.38 -7.23
C LEU A 138 14.61 5.34 -8.56
N TRP A 139 14.09 6.49 -9.02
CA TRP A 139 13.37 6.57 -10.30
C TRP A 139 14.27 6.77 -11.52
N GLN A 140 15.56 7.03 -11.31
CA GLN A 140 16.54 7.17 -12.38
C GLN A 140 17.26 5.85 -12.72
N ASP A 141 17.20 4.86 -11.83
CA ASP A 141 17.74 3.50 -12.03
C ASP A 141 16.79 2.64 -12.90
#